data_7f4d24e707e9b64e24b550ec38d8de54
#
_entry.id   7f4d24e707e9b64e24b550ec38d8de54
#
_cell.length_a   1.000
_cell.length_b   1.000
_cell.length_c   1.000
_cell.angle_alpha   90.00
_cell.angle_beta   90.00
_cell.angle_gamma   90.00
#
_symmetry.space_group_name_H-M   'P 1'
#
loop_
_entity.id
_entity.type
_entity.pdbx_description
1 polymer ?
#
loop_
_entity_poly.entity_id
_entity_poly.type
_entity_poly.pdbx_seq_one_letter_code
_entity_poly.pdbx_strand_id
1 'polypeptide(L)'
;MKGTLVIALLCALSISAQTPPVGTLANRVVGSWRLISAEGRSSDGKVTLDYGAKPLGRLILDSGGRMSLHLVDSTRKRFASGDFLRPTPQELKEAFDGYFGYFGTYTVEESAGTFTFHVEG
;
A
#
# COMPACT_ATOMS: atom_id res chain seq x y z
N MET A 1 17.14 2.76 12.62
CA MET A 1 17.34 2.60 11.16
C MET A 1 16.28 3.42 10.45
N LYS A 2 16.67 4.49 9.77
CA LYS A 2 15.75 5.28 8.94
C LYS A 2 15.80 4.71 7.53
N GLY A 3 14.88 3.81 7.20
CA GLY A 3 14.70 3.31 5.85
C GLY A 3 13.67 4.15 5.12
N THR A 4 14.07 4.92 4.11
CA THR A 4 13.14 5.61 3.22
C THR A 4 12.62 4.59 2.21
N LEU A 5 11.39 4.13 2.40
CA LEU A 5 10.71 3.27 1.44
C LEU A 5 10.11 4.16 0.34
N VAL A 6 10.74 4.18 -0.82
CA VAL A 6 10.17 4.80 -2.02
C VAL A 6 9.29 3.78 -2.72
N ILE A 7 7.98 3.89 -2.52
CA ILE A 7 7.01 3.11 -3.31
C ILE A 7 6.79 3.86 -4.61
N ALA A 8 7.42 3.40 -5.69
CA ALA A 8 7.11 3.86 -7.04
C ALA A 8 5.81 3.19 -7.49
N LEU A 9 4.70 3.93 -7.39
CA LEU A 9 3.40 3.50 -7.92
C LEU A 9 3.40 3.73 -9.44
N LEU A 10 3.83 2.74 -10.21
CA LEU A 10 3.64 2.75 -11.67
C LEU A 10 2.19 2.34 -11.97
N CYS A 11 1.31 3.33 -12.10
CA CYS A 11 0.02 3.14 -12.75
C CYS A 11 0.23 3.07 -14.27
N ALA A 12 0.15 1.88 -14.87
CA ALA A 12 -0.05 1.76 -16.30
C ALA A 12 -1.48 2.20 -16.62
N LEU A 13 -1.64 3.45 -17.02
CA LEU A 13 -2.91 4.02 -17.50
C LEU A 13 -3.07 3.70 -18.98
N SER A 14 -4.04 2.86 -19.30
CA SER A 14 -4.61 2.85 -20.64
C SER A 14 -5.24 4.22 -20.89
N ILE A 15 -4.67 4.99 -21.82
CA ILE A 15 -5.11 6.36 -22.13
C ILE A 15 -6.40 6.28 -22.94
N SER A 16 -7.54 6.29 -22.24
CA SER A 16 -8.72 6.92 -22.78
C SER A 16 -8.54 8.41 -22.58
N ALA A 17 -8.69 9.23 -23.62
CA ALA A 17 -8.56 10.68 -23.56
C ALA A 17 -9.64 11.25 -22.62
N GLN A 18 -9.36 11.24 -21.33
CA GLN A 18 -10.15 11.92 -20.31
C GLN A 18 -9.54 13.30 -20.07
N THR A 19 -10.40 14.30 -20.12
CA THR A 19 -10.08 15.66 -19.68
C THR A 19 -9.36 15.59 -18.35
N PRO A 20 -8.16 16.19 -18.18
CA PRO A 20 -7.46 16.13 -16.91
C PRO A 20 -8.38 16.65 -15.81
N PRO A 21 -8.48 15.96 -14.68
CA PRO A 21 -9.33 16.41 -13.59
C PRO A 21 -8.93 17.80 -13.14
N VAL A 22 -9.90 18.69 -13.12
CA VAL A 22 -9.73 20.06 -12.64
C VAL A 22 -9.49 20.03 -11.14
N GLY A 23 -8.30 20.40 -10.69
CA GLY A 23 -7.94 20.45 -9.27
C GLY A 23 -6.46 20.24 -9.02
N THR A 24 -6.04 20.63 -7.82
CA THR A 24 -4.68 20.40 -7.33
C THR A 24 -4.44 18.89 -7.11
N LEU A 25 -3.17 18.47 -7.11
CA LEU A 25 -2.81 17.09 -6.78
C LEU A 25 -3.34 16.74 -5.38
N ALA A 26 -3.24 17.66 -4.42
CA ALA A 26 -3.76 17.46 -3.07
C ALA A 26 -5.25 17.07 -3.05
N ASN A 27 -6.07 17.69 -3.88
CA ASN A 27 -7.50 17.35 -3.99
C ASN A 27 -7.73 16.02 -4.72
N ARG A 28 -6.87 15.70 -5.69
CA ARG A 28 -7.01 14.51 -6.53
C ARG A 28 -6.61 13.22 -5.84
N VAL A 29 -5.67 13.28 -4.88
CA VAL A 29 -5.21 12.09 -4.14
C VAL A 29 -6.14 11.70 -3.01
N VAL A 30 -6.98 12.62 -2.52
CA VAL A 30 -7.97 12.31 -1.46
C VAL A 30 -8.90 11.20 -1.92
N GLY A 31 -9.07 10.18 -1.09
CA GLY A 31 -9.98 9.09 -1.36
C GLY A 31 -9.50 7.73 -0.86
N SER A 32 -10.16 6.70 -1.34
CA SER A 32 -9.85 5.31 -1.04
C SER A 32 -9.37 4.60 -2.31
N TRP A 33 -8.11 4.21 -2.31
CA TRP A 33 -7.42 3.63 -3.46
C TRP A 33 -7.25 2.12 -3.28
N ARG A 34 -7.64 1.36 -4.27
CA ARG A 34 -7.43 -0.10 -4.30
C ARG A 34 -6.04 -0.41 -4.85
N LEU A 35 -5.31 -1.30 -4.18
CA LEU A 35 -4.06 -1.83 -4.70
C LEU A 35 -4.30 -2.67 -5.95
N ILE A 36 -3.47 -2.49 -6.97
CA ILE A 36 -3.48 -3.28 -8.21
C ILE A 36 -2.33 -4.27 -8.21
N SER A 37 -1.12 -3.82 -7.84
CA SER A 37 0.08 -4.65 -7.77
C SER A 37 1.02 -4.13 -6.69
N ALA A 38 1.85 -5.03 -6.15
CA ALA A 38 2.94 -4.69 -5.24
C ALA A 38 4.18 -5.47 -5.65
N GLU A 39 5.21 -4.77 -6.09
CA GLU A 39 6.46 -5.35 -6.54
C GLU A 39 7.62 -4.79 -5.72
N GLY A 40 8.44 -5.69 -5.18
CA GLY A 40 9.74 -5.36 -4.62
C GLY A 40 10.83 -5.44 -5.70
N ARG A 41 11.88 -4.63 -5.56
CA ARG A 41 13.10 -4.74 -6.37
C ARG A 41 14.30 -4.80 -5.45
N SER A 42 15.09 -5.84 -5.62
CA SER A 42 16.39 -5.95 -4.97
C SER A 42 17.45 -5.12 -5.70
N SER A 43 18.58 -4.90 -5.05
CA SER A 43 19.70 -4.12 -5.61
C SER A 43 20.28 -4.70 -6.91
N ASP A 44 20.15 -6.01 -7.13
CA ASP A 44 20.53 -6.72 -8.36
C ASP A 44 19.46 -6.66 -9.47
N GLY A 45 18.36 -5.93 -9.23
CA GLY A 45 17.28 -5.73 -10.20
C GLY A 45 16.23 -6.84 -10.23
N LYS A 46 16.34 -7.86 -9.39
CA LYS A 46 15.35 -8.94 -9.29
C LYS A 46 14.02 -8.38 -8.76
N VAL A 47 12.94 -8.72 -9.44
CA VAL A 47 11.58 -8.39 -9.02
C VAL A 47 11.03 -9.50 -8.14
N THR A 48 10.41 -9.12 -7.02
CA THR A 48 9.70 -10.01 -6.10
C THR A 48 8.24 -9.56 -5.96
N LEU A 49 7.37 -10.52 -5.70
CA LEU A 49 5.95 -10.29 -5.45
C LEU A 49 5.65 -10.66 -3.98
N ASP A 50 6.11 -9.83 -3.07
CA ASP A 50 6.12 -10.13 -1.62
C ASP A 50 4.72 -10.38 -1.04
N TYR A 51 3.68 -9.89 -1.71
CA TYR A 51 2.26 -10.10 -1.35
C TYR A 51 1.50 -10.91 -2.41
N GLY A 52 2.24 -11.71 -3.21
CA GLY A 52 1.65 -12.55 -4.25
C GLY A 52 1.30 -11.82 -5.55
N ALA A 53 0.86 -12.58 -6.54
CA ALA A 53 0.53 -12.06 -7.88
C ALA A 53 -0.75 -11.21 -7.91
N LYS A 54 -1.63 -11.37 -6.93
CA LYS A 54 -2.90 -10.63 -6.82
C LYS A 54 -3.07 -10.13 -5.38
N PRO A 55 -2.25 -9.16 -4.94
CA PRO A 55 -2.33 -8.65 -3.59
C PRO A 55 -3.66 -7.95 -3.35
N LEU A 56 -4.11 -7.96 -2.11
CA LEU A 56 -5.19 -7.11 -1.65
C LEU A 56 -4.60 -5.92 -0.92
N GLY A 57 -5.20 -4.76 -1.08
CA GLY A 57 -4.72 -3.60 -0.35
C GLY A 57 -5.59 -2.37 -0.56
N ARG A 58 -5.45 -1.46 0.37
CA ARG A 58 -6.15 -0.19 0.37
C ARG A 58 -5.28 0.91 0.95
N LEU A 59 -5.24 2.02 0.23
CA LEU A 59 -4.70 3.28 0.72
C LEU A 59 -5.87 4.25 0.89
N ILE A 60 -5.98 4.82 2.06
CA ILE A 60 -6.95 5.88 2.36
C ILE A 60 -6.17 7.16 2.63
N LEU A 61 -6.54 8.22 1.92
CA LEU A 61 -6.01 9.57 2.10
C LEU A 61 -7.19 10.49 2.38
N ASP A 62 -7.23 11.11 3.55
CA ASP A 62 -8.28 12.06 3.89
C ASP A 62 -7.87 13.51 3.58
N SER A 63 -8.84 14.41 3.50
CA SER A 63 -8.61 15.83 3.26
C SER A 63 -7.90 16.54 4.42
N GLY A 64 -7.82 15.92 5.58
CA GLY A 64 -7.11 16.42 6.76
C GLY A 64 -5.62 16.06 6.77
N GLY A 65 -5.11 15.42 5.70
CA GLY A 65 -3.71 15.02 5.61
C GLY A 65 -3.37 13.73 6.34
N ARG A 66 -4.35 12.89 6.68
CA ARG A 66 -4.14 11.60 7.31
C ARG A 66 -4.15 10.49 6.28
N MET A 67 -3.37 9.45 6.55
CA MET A 67 -3.29 8.29 5.69
C MET A 67 -3.34 6.98 6.45
N SER A 68 -3.86 5.95 5.80
CA SER A 68 -3.80 4.57 6.27
C SER A 68 -3.56 3.64 5.07
N LEU A 69 -2.59 2.74 5.19
CA LEU A 69 -2.25 1.76 4.17
C LEU A 69 -2.37 0.35 4.74
N HIS A 70 -2.97 -0.54 3.97
CA HIS A 70 -3.02 -1.97 4.25
C HIS A 70 -2.66 -2.75 2.98
N LEU A 71 -1.76 -3.71 3.12
CA LEU A 71 -1.39 -4.68 2.10
C LEU A 71 -1.53 -6.08 2.66
N VAL A 72 -2.11 -6.97 1.88
CA VAL A 72 -2.41 -8.32 2.32
C VAL A 72 -2.10 -9.30 1.18
N ASP A 73 -1.39 -10.37 1.50
CA ASP A 73 -1.30 -11.53 0.62
C ASP A 73 -2.68 -12.21 0.54
N SER A 74 -3.25 -12.27 -0.66
CA SER A 74 -4.56 -12.86 -0.88
C SER A 74 -4.62 -14.36 -0.62
N THR A 75 -3.46 -15.02 -0.50
CA THR A 75 -3.35 -16.46 -0.21
C THR A 75 -3.28 -16.78 1.28
N ARG A 76 -3.33 -15.76 2.17
CA ARG A 76 -3.36 -15.97 3.61
C ARG A 76 -4.48 -16.93 4.02
N LYS A 77 -4.12 -17.89 4.83
CA LYS A 77 -5.06 -18.87 5.37
C LYS A 77 -5.71 -18.36 6.65
N ARG A 78 -6.92 -18.82 6.91
CA ARG A 78 -7.52 -18.70 8.24
C ARG A 78 -6.87 -19.67 9.20
N PHE A 79 -6.83 -19.33 10.48
CA PHE A 79 -6.36 -20.25 11.51
C PHE A 79 -7.22 -21.51 11.55
N ALA A 80 -6.59 -22.66 11.68
CA ALA A 80 -7.28 -23.96 11.68
C ALA A 80 -8.30 -24.10 12.82
N SER A 81 -8.04 -23.42 13.96
CA SER A 81 -8.96 -23.36 15.10
C SER A 81 -10.26 -22.60 14.81
N GLY A 82 -10.29 -21.75 13.78
CA GLY A 82 -11.37 -20.79 13.54
C GLY A 82 -11.45 -19.63 14.55
N ASP A 83 -10.55 -19.61 15.52
CA ASP A 83 -10.47 -18.60 16.59
C ASP A 83 -9.16 -17.81 16.44
N PHE A 84 -9.26 -16.49 16.21
CA PHE A 84 -8.09 -15.64 16.01
C PHE A 84 -7.20 -15.51 17.26
N LEU A 85 -7.71 -15.85 18.43
CA LEU A 85 -6.95 -15.87 19.69
C LEU A 85 -6.21 -17.20 19.94
N ARG A 86 -6.38 -18.18 19.06
CA ARG A 86 -5.78 -19.52 19.20
C ARG A 86 -5.02 -19.97 17.95
N PRO A 87 -4.12 -19.15 17.44
CA PRO A 87 -3.23 -19.58 16.36
C PRO A 87 -2.12 -20.48 16.88
N THR A 88 -1.58 -21.31 16.02
CA THR A 88 -0.27 -21.92 16.25
C THR A 88 0.84 -20.89 16.00
N PRO A 89 2.08 -21.09 16.50
CA PRO A 89 3.21 -20.21 16.20
C PRO A 89 3.49 -20.05 14.70
N GLN A 90 3.33 -21.13 13.94
CA GLN A 90 3.49 -21.11 12.48
C GLN A 90 2.42 -20.25 11.80
N GLU A 91 1.17 -20.38 12.23
CA GLU A 91 0.06 -19.56 11.70
C GLU A 91 0.23 -18.09 12.02
N LEU A 92 0.76 -17.76 13.21
CA LEU A 92 1.11 -16.37 13.55
C LEU A 92 2.17 -15.79 12.61
N LYS A 93 3.23 -16.58 12.34
CA LYS A 93 4.28 -16.17 11.43
C LYS A 93 3.72 -15.92 10.02
N GLU A 94 2.95 -16.85 9.47
CA GLU A 94 2.35 -16.73 8.14
C GLU A 94 1.38 -15.54 8.07
N ALA A 95 0.61 -15.30 9.14
CA ALA A 95 -0.29 -14.16 9.22
C ALA A 95 0.47 -12.83 9.24
N PHE A 96 1.59 -12.76 9.98
CA PHE A 96 2.45 -11.58 10.05
C PHE A 96 3.14 -11.33 8.70
N ASP A 97 3.77 -12.34 8.12
CA ASP A 97 4.50 -12.22 6.84
C ASP A 97 3.58 -11.80 5.68
N GLY A 98 2.32 -12.21 5.73
CA GLY A 98 1.33 -11.91 4.70
C GLY A 98 0.53 -10.63 4.91
N TYR A 99 0.93 -9.78 5.85
CA TYR A 99 0.24 -8.51 6.12
C TYR A 99 1.23 -7.39 6.39
N PHE A 100 0.94 -6.24 5.82
CA PHE A 100 1.66 -5.01 6.09
C PHE A 100 0.66 -3.86 6.19
N GLY A 101 0.75 -3.08 7.24
CA GLY A 101 -0.12 -1.93 7.40
C GLY A 101 0.53 -0.88 8.30
N TYR A 102 0.23 0.37 8.01
CA TYR A 102 0.62 1.51 8.83
C TYR A 102 -0.34 2.68 8.59
N PHE A 103 -0.29 3.63 9.50
CA PHE A 103 -1.02 4.88 9.39
C PHE A 103 -0.12 6.05 9.76
N GLY A 104 -0.59 7.25 9.45
CA GLY A 104 0.12 8.48 9.74
C GLY A 104 -0.47 9.65 9.01
N THR A 105 0.39 10.59 8.66
CA THR A 105 0.03 11.77 7.88
C THR A 105 0.71 11.75 6.51
N TYR A 106 0.26 12.60 5.60
CA TYR A 106 0.91 12.79 4.31
C TYR A 106 0.98 14.27 3.93
N THR A 107 1.98 14.60 3.14
CA THR A 107 2.14 15.91 2.53
C THR A 107 2.23 15.78 1.03
N VAL A 108 1.73 16.76 0.30
CA VAL A 108 1.75 16.81 -1.18
C VAL A 108 2.69 17.91 -1.63
N GLU A 109 3.56 17.58 -2.58
CA GLU A 109 4.39 18.54 -3.30
C GLU A 109 3.85 18.71 -4.73
N GLU A 110 3.09 19.76 -4.96
CA GLU A 110 2.39 20.02 -6.23
C GLU A 110 3.36 20.16 -7.40
N SER A 111 4.48 20.88 -7.19
CA SER A 111 5.45 21.15 -8.25
C SER A 111 6.18 19.89 -8.72
N ALA A 112 6.46 18.96 -7.80
CA ALA A 112 7.12 17.71 -8.10
C ALA A 112 6.13 16.60 -8.50
N GLY A 113 4.83 16.78 -8.27
CA GLY A 113 3.81 15.78 -8.51
C GLY A 113 3.94 14.56 -7.58
N THR A 114 4.43 14.78 -6.35
CA THR A 114 4.70 13.72 -5.38
C THR A 114 3.95 13.94 -4.08
N PHE A 115 3.82 12.88 -3.28
CA PHE A 115 3.40 12.97 -1.89
C PHE A 115 4.30 12.09 -1.01
N THR A 116 4.45 12.49 0.24
CA THR A 116 5.31 11.82 1.22
C THR A 116 4.47 11.37 2.41
N PHE A 117 4.65 10.13 2.83
CA PHE A 117 4.03 9.59 4.03
C PHE A 117 4.95 9.81 5.24
N HIS A 118 4.32 10.21 6.35
CA HIS A 118 4.95 10.36 7.66
C HIS A 118 4.30 9.34 8.59
N VAL A 119 4.98 8.21 8.78
CA VAL A 119 4.45 7.06 9.51
C VAL A 119 4.45 7.34 11.01
N GLU A 120 3.33 7.07 11.68
CA GLU A 120 3.13 7.22 13.12
C GLU A 120 3.00 5.86 13.83
N GLY A 121 2.50 4.84 13.13
CA GLY A 121 2.35 3.48 13.67
C GLY A 121 1.99 2.44 12.63
#